data_b650083aa8a398c4cda900f00a1ecf90
#
_entry.id   b650083aa8a398c4cda900f00a1ecf90
#
_cell.length_a   1.000
_cell.length_b   1.000
_cell.length_c   1.000
_cell.angle_alpha   90.00
_cell.angle_beta   90.00
_cell.angle_gamma   90.00
#
_symmetry.space_group_name_H-M   'P 1'
#
loop_
_entity.id
_entity.type
_entity.pdbx_description
1 polymer ?
#
loop_
_entity_poly.entity_id
_entity_poly.type
_entity_poly.pdbx_seq_one_letter_code
_entity_poly.pdbx_strand_id
1 'polypeptide(L)'
;MAALPGVTRPTARLWPRRLLIGTCIFLSVAVLATGGVYVYLRWRLGQINKVSLSDLTEDDGSVMNVLLVGSDSRARLSGDLADQAGKDEVSGQRSDTIMVLHVDARAKKAALLSIPRDLYVKIAGSNRSDRINTSFAEGGPQTLIQTVKDNLGIQINHYMEVDFVGFRDIVDAVGGVDVYVPAPARDTFSGLEIKEPGCIRFNGETGLSWVRSRQYEYFESGRWRTDPTSDFGRIQRQQDFIRRMMRKAVSSGLSNPLTLNRLVGIGVKDVTIDSAMSTSDLVRVAKRFRSLDPDTVDMLTLPTTPATIGGASVLKINRDEAQAQIDRLNGVGPPEADDSGVRPSDVRVRVLNGNGKEGAASKAGADLEGAGFIVADKGDADNYSYARTMIRYAPGQRAKADSLARLLPEATVKEDPTLKTVDVTMTVGADYKGVVVKPAADAPPSSEPEAPDTTSPSGIPQPKGAPSEPSC
;
A
#
# COMPACT_ATOMS: atom_id res chain seq x y z
N MET A 1 57.97 79.82 -5.72
CA MET A 1 57.81 78.40 -6.13
C MET A 1 56.69 77.78 -5.33
N ALA A 2 55.56 77.64 -5.91
CA ALA A 2 54.38 77.05 -5.27
C ALA A 2 54.32 75.58 -5.64
N ALA A 3 54.33 74.69 -4.64
CA ALA A 3 54.20 73.25 -4.84
C ALA A 3 52.73 72.85 -5.26
N LEU A 4 52.62 72.11 -6.33
CA LEU A 4 51.32 71.58 -6.81
C LEU A 4 50.83 70.44 -5.89
N PRO A 5 49.53 70.37 -5.54
CA PRO A 5 49.01 69.31 -4.71
C PRO A 5 48.99 67.96 -5.47
N GLY A 6 49.53 66.92 -4.83
CA GLY A 6 49.64 65.58 -5.35
C GLY A 6 48.20 64.93 -5.55
N VAL A 7 47.96 64.54 -6.75
CA VAL A 7 46.73 63.76 -7.11
C VAL A 7 46.84 62.33 -6.54
N THR A 8 46.13 62.02 -5.46
CA THR A 8 46.02 60.69 -4.92
C THR A 8 45.04 59.90 -5.83
N ARG A 9 45.56 58.88 -6.56
CA ARG A 9 44.77 57.95 -7.33
C ARG A 9 43.95 57.06 -6.38
N PRO A 10 42.64 56.95 -6.54
CA PRO A 10 41.86 56.04 -5.71
C PRO A 10 42.30 54.60 -6.01
N THR A 11 42.75 53.87 -5.00
CA THR A 11 43.02 52.42 -5.08
C THR A 11 41.67 51.72 -5.21
N ALA A 12 41.34 51.30 -6.44
CA ALA A 12 40.15 50.54 -6.69
C ALA A 12 40.18 49.27 -5.82
N ARG A 13 39.20 49.13 -4.91
CA ARG A 13 39.02 47.92 -4.07
C ARG A 13 38.72 46.74 -5.01
N LEU A 14 39.75 45.95 -5.33
CA LEU A 14 39.68 44.76 -6.19
C LEU A 14 38.93 43.59 -5.51
N TRP A 15 38.63 43.71 -4.21
CA TRP A 15 38.02 42.67 -3.39
C TRP A 15 36.61 42.25 -3.83
N PRO A 16 35.66 43.14 -4.14
CA PRO A 16 34.33 42.72 -4.60
C PRO A 16 34.35 41.99 -5.95
N ARG A 17 35.24 42.38 -6.85
CA ARG A 17 35.38 41.69 -8.16
C ARG A 17 35.94 40.29 -8.03
N ARG A 18 36.90 40.06 -7.13
CA ARG A 18 37.49 38.74 -6.85
C ARG A 18 36.48 37.83 -6.18
N LEU A 19 35.68 38.35 -5.26
CA LEU A 19 34.58 37.63 -4.59
C LEU A 19 33.50 37.23 -5.58
N LEU A 20 33.12 38.11 -6.50
CA LEU A 20 32.12 37.84 -7.55
C LEU A 20 32.63 36.77 -8.52
N ILE A 21 33.88 36.81 -8.96
CA ILE A 21 34.48 35.78 -9.82
C ILE A 21 34.56 34.45 -9.07
N GLY A 22 34.95 34.42 -7.81
CA GLY A 22 35.00 33.23 -6.97
C GLY A 22 33.60 32.58 -6.82
N THR A 23 32.59 33.41 -6.57
CA THR A 23 31.17 32.93 -6.48
C THR A 23 30.68 32.37 -7.81
N CYS A 24 30.99 33.03 -8.94
CA CYS A 24 30.62 32.52 -10.28
C CYS A 24 31.28 31.17 -10.59
N ILE A 25 32.57 31.03 -10.27
CA ILE A 25 33.32 29.77 -10.44
C ILE A 25 32.70 28.67 -9.56
N PHE A 26 32.44 28.97 -8.27
CA PHE A 26 31.82 28.03 -7.35
C PHE A 26 30.44 27.57 -7.84
N LEU A 27 29.58 28.50 -8.27
CA LEU A 27 28.28 28.18 -8.84
C LEU A 27 28.39 27.37 -10.12
N SER A 28 29.34 27.71 -11.02
CA SER A 28 29.56 26.93 -12.24
C SER A 28 30.02 25.50 -11.93
N VAL A 29 30.95 25.34 -10.99
CA VAL A 29 31.39 24.00 -10.54
C VAL A 29 30.26 23.23 -9.89
N ALA A 30 29.46 23.88 -9.05
CA ALA A 30 28.29 23.24 -8.43
C ALA A 30 27.25 22.79 -9.46
N VAL A 31 26.95 23.59 -10.49
CA VAL A 31 26.06 23.25 -11.59
C VAL A 31 26.62 22.08 -12.42
N LEU A 32 27.93 22.12 -12.74
CA LEU A 32 28.57 21.02 -13.48
C LEU A 32 28.61 19.73 -12.67
N ALA A 33 28.89 19.82 -11.36
CA ALA A 33 28.87 18.64 -10.48
C ALA A 33 27.47 18.04 -10.35
N THR A 34 26.44 18.87 -10.11
CA THR A 34 25.04 18.40 -10.03
C THR A 34 24.54 17.85 -11.36
N GLY A 35 24.86 18.52 -12.47
CA GLY A 35 24.56 18.03 -13.82
C GLY A 35 25.26 16.71 -14.14
N GLY A 36 26.54 16.58 -13.78
CA GLY A 36 27.32 15.36 -13.94
C GLY A 36 26.75 14.18 -13.14
N VAL A 37 26.38 14.41 -11.89
CA VAL A 37 25.71 13.39 -11.05
C VAL A 37 24.35 12.98 -11.65
N TYR A 38 23.57 13.95 -12.13
CA TYR A 38 22.28 13.66 -12.78
C TYR A 38 22.45 12.79 -14.02
N VAL A 39 23.38 13.14 -14.92
CA VAL A 39 23.68 12.38 -16.14
C VAL A 39 24.19 10.98 -15.79
N TYR A 40 25.08 10.86 -14.82
CA TYR A 40 25.59 9.58 -14.34
C TYR A 40 24.48 8.68 -13.80
N LEU A 41 23.62 9.18 -12.93
CA LEU A 41 22.50 8.41 -12.37
C LEU A 41 21.53 8.00 -13.46
N ARG A 42 21.20 8.89 -14.41
CA ARG A 42 20.33 8.59 -15.53
C ARG A 42 20.90 7.49 -16.44
N TRP A 43 22.18 7.54 -16.70
CA TRP A 43 22.89 6.52 -17.48
C TRP A 43 22.88 5.17 -16.74
N ARG A 44 23.18 5.17 -15.46
CA ARG A 44 23.18 3.96 -14.63
C ARG A 44 21.78 3.33 -14.54
N LEU A 45 20.76 4.12 -14.23
CA LEU A 45 19.37 3.64 -14.16
C LEU A 45 18.87 3.12 -15.51
N GLY A 46 19.41 3.60 -16.62
CA GLY A 46 19.11 3.08 -17.95
C GLY A 46 19.65 1.67 -18.22
N GLN A 47 20.51 1.14 -17.35
CA GLN A 47 21.10 -0.20 -17.45
C GLN A 47 20.31 -1.28 -16.68
N ILE A 48 19.21 -0.91 -15.98
CA ILE A 48 18.34 -1.86 -15.27
C ILE A 48 17.78 -2.88 -16.26
N ASN A 49 17.73 -4.15 -15.85
CA ASN A 49 17.16 -5.21 -16.68
C ASN A 49 15.69 -4.91 -17.00
N LYS A 50 15.32 -5.05 -18.26
CA LYS A 50 13.97 -4.72 -18.74
C LYS A 50 13.32 -5.92 -19.40
N VAL A 51 12.03 -6.10 -19.12
CA VAL A 51 11.17 -7.07 -19.79
C VAL A 51 10.09 -6.33 -20.58
N SER A 52 9.86 -6.76 -21.83
CA SER A 52 8.79 -6.19 -22.66
C SER A 52 7.46 -6.86 -22.30
N LEU A 53 6.47 -6.07 -21.92
CA LEU A 53 5.14 -6.52 -21.51
C LEU A 53 4.10 -5.73 -22.31
N SER A 54 3.06 -6.43 -22.82
CA SER A 54 2.06 -5.85 -23.73
C SER A 54 0.78 -5.41 -23.01
N ASP A 55 0.46 -5.99 -21.84
CA ASP A 55 -0.84 -5.81 -21.19
C ASP A 55 -0.83 -4.82 -20.02
N LEU A 56 0.18 -3.96 -19.99
CA LEU A 56 0.27 -2.87 -19.02
C LEU A 56 -0.72 -1.76 -19.38
N THR A 57 -1.38 -1.22 -18.37
CA THR A 57 -2.25 -0.04 -18.53
C THR A 57 -1.40 1.22 -18.52
N GLU A 58 -1.71 2.17 -19.40
CA GLU A 58 -1.00 3.45 -19.43
C GLU A 58 -1.16 4.19 -18.09
N ASP A 59 -0.06 4.81 -17.63
CA ASP A 59 -0.02 5.65 -16.43
C ASP A 59 -0.29 7.12 -16.80
N ASP A 60 -1.26 7.77 -16.16
CA ASP A 60 -1.53 9.20 -16.31
C ASP A 60 -0.56 10.08 -15.49
N GLY A 61 0.41 9.48 -14.84
CA GLY A 61 1.42 10.14 -14.02
C GLY A 61 0.95 10.54 -12.62
N SER A 62 -0.31 10.32 -12.25
CA SER A 62 -0.86 10.69 -10.94
C SER A 62 -1.09 9.49 -10.03
N VAL A 63 -1.65 8.43 -10.58
CA VAL A 63 -1.94 7.17 -9.89
C VAL A 63 -1.25 6.04 -10.64
N MET A 64 -0.55 5.15 -9.93
CA MET A 64 0.07 3.99 -10.54
C MET A 64 -0.06 2.74 -9.65
N ASN A 65 -0.28 1.60 -10.28
CA ASN A 65 -0.19 0.28 -9.68
C ASN A 65 1.07 -0.43 -10.19
N VAL A 66 1.96 -0.78 -9.29
CA VAL A 66 3.17 -1.54 -9.59
C VAL A 66 3.01 -2.96 -9.06
N LEU A 67 3.03 -3.96 -9.94
CA LEU A 67 3.07 -5.35 -9.52
C LEU A 67 4.50 -5.69 -9.07
N LEU A 68 4.66 -5.94 -7.78
CA LEU A 68 5.91 -6.35 -7.16
C LEU A 68 5.96 -7.86 -7.04
N VAL A 69 7.00 -8.48 -7.58
CA VAL A 69 7.20 -9.93 -7.53
C VAL A 69 8.53 -10.25 -6.88
N GLY A 70 8.47 -11.09 -5.83
CA GLY A 70 9.65 -11.74 -5.28
C GLY A 70 9.83 -13.10 -5.94
N SER A 71 10.89 -13.26 -6.74
CA SER A 71 11.16 -14.52 -7.43
C SER A 71 12.26 -15.33 -6.73
N ASP A 72 12.11 -16.64 -6.76
CA ASP A 72 13.13 -17.60 -6.31
C ASP A 72 14.12 -17.96 -7.41
N SER A 73 14.45 -17.00 -8.28
CA SER A 73 15.40 -17.21 -9.35
C SER A 73 16.73 -17.76 -8.82
N ARG A 74 16.97 -19.05 -9.05
CA ARG A 74 18.18 -19.76 -8.60
C ARG A 74 19.36 -19.56 -9.55
N ALA A 75 19.15 -18.90 -10.68
CA ALA A 75 20.15 -18.74 -11.73
C ALA A 75 21.46 -18.07 -11.25
N ARG A 76 21.43 -17.39 -10.09
CA ARG A 76 22.58 -16.68 -9.51
C ARG A 76 22.95 -17.14 -8.10
N LEU A 77 22.29 -18.19 -7.58
CA LEU A 77 22.61 -18.68 -6.25
C LEU A 77 23.93 -19.49 -6.31
N SER A 78 24.87 -19.15 -5.45
CA SER A 78 26.12 -19.89 -5.25
C SER A 78 26.37 -20.11 -3.75
N GLY A 79 27.00 -21.23 -3.39
CA GLY A 79 27.30 -21.56 -1.99
C GLY A 79 26.09 -21.92 -1.14
N ASP A 80 26.10 -21.55 0.13
CA ASP A 80 25.10 -21.92 1.15
C ASP A 80 23.65 -21.58 0.77
N LEU A 81 23.43 -20.59 -0.08
CA LEU A 81 22.11 -20.23 -0.58
C LEU A 81 21.53 -21.23 -1.56
N ALA A 82 22.38 -21.87 -2.35
CA ALA A 82 21.94 -22.93 -3.26
C ALA A 82 21.47 -24.16 -2.45
N ASP A 83 22.12 -24.45 -1.33
CA ASP A 83 21.75 -25.55 -0.42
C ASP A 83 20.46 -25.23 0.36
N GLN A 84 20.26 -23.97 0.80
CA GLN A 84 19.04 -23.52 1.47
C GLN A 84 17.82 -23.44 0.55
N ALA A 85 18.03 -23.29 -0.75
CA ALA A 85 16.94 -23.22 -1.72
C ALA A 85 16.22 -24.55 -1.97
N GLY A 86 16.70 -25.65 -1.38
CA GLY A 86 16.13 -27.00 -1.47
C GLY A 86 16.56 -27.75 -2.71
N LYS A 87 16.74 -29.07 -2.59
CA LYS A 87 17.20 -29.97 -3.65
C LYS A 87 16.10 -30.42 -4.63
N ASP A 88 14.89 -29.86 -4.50
CA ASP A 88 13.81 -30.25 -5.38
C ASP A 88 14.06 -29.71 -6.79
N GLU A 89 14.27 -30.60 -7.73
CA GLU A 89 14.38 -30.38 -9.17
C GLU A 89 13.04 -29.91 -9.78
N VAL A 90 12.45 -28.85 -9.25
CA VAL A 90 11.28 -28.24 -9.89
C VAL A 90 11.80 -27.18 -10.85
N SER A 91 11.83 -27.52 -12.14
CA SER A 91 12.13 -26.59 -13.22
C SER A 91 11.10 -25.47 -13.26
N GLY A 92 11.53 -24.21 -13.13
CA GLY A 92 10.69 -23.02 -13.28
C GLY A 92 10.92 -22.00 -12.15
N GLN A 93 10.98 -20.73 -12.53
CA GLN A 93 10.94 -19.62 -11.56
C GLN A 93 9.56 -19.59 -10.89
N ARG A 94 9.49 -19.52 -9.56
CA ARG A 94 8.23 -19.33 -8.85
C ARG A 94 8.18 -17.95 -8.21
N SER A 95 7.03 -17.32 -8.28
CA SER A 95 6.78 -16.13 -7.48
C SER A 95 6.30 -16.54 -6.10
N ASP A 96 7.17 -16.39 -5.10
CA ASP A 96 6.81 -16.67 -3.70
C ASP A 96 6.12 -15.49 -3.01
N THR A 97 6.29 -14.30 -3.57
CA THR A 97 5.69 -13.06 -3.10
C THR A 97 5.07 -12.32 -4.29
N ILE A 98 3.79 -12.00 -4.19
CA ILE A 98 3.03 -11.24 -5.19
C ILE A 98 2.34 -10.11 -4.45
N MET A 99 2.67 -8.86 -4.78
CA MET A 99 2.10 -7.68 -4.14
C MET A 99 1.77 -6.63 -5.19
N VAL A 100 0.72 -5.86 -4.97
CA VAL A 100 0.42 -4.67 -5.78
C VAL A 100 0.64 -3.43 -4.91
N LEU A 101 1.57 -2.60 -5.32
CA LEU A 101 1.81 -1.30 -4.73
C LEU A 101 1.03 -0.26 -5.50
N HIS A 102 0.06 0.35 -4.84
CA HIS A 102 -0.67 1.52 -5.32
C HIS A 102 -0.04 2.80 -4.80
N VAL A 103 0.19 3.77 -5.67
CA VAL A 103 0.70 5.10 -5.29
C VAL A 103 -0.16 6.16 -5.92
N ASP A 104 -0.83 6.96 -5.10
CA ASP A 104 -1.55 8.17 -5.51
C ASP A 104 -0.74 9.41 -5.12
N ALA A 105 -0.21 10.09 -6.14
CA ALA A 105 0.57 11.30 -5.93
C ALA A 105 -0.26 12.51 -5.56
N ARG A 106 -1.53 12.56 -5.99
CA ARG A 106 -2.43 13.68 -5.70
C ARG A 106 -2.89 13.63 -4.25
N ALA A 107 -3.31 12.45 -3.81
CA ALA A 107 -3.73 12.22 -2.43
C ALA A 107 -2.55 12.06 -1.45
N LYS A 108 -1.31 11.90 -1.93
CA LYS A 108 -0.11 11.56 -1.14
C LYS A 108 -0.29 10.28 -0.32
N LYS A 109 -0.97 9.29 -0.91
CA LYS A 109 -1.29 8.01 -0.29
C LYS A 109 -0.60 6.87 -1.03
N ALA A 110 -0.35 5.80 -0.30
CA ALA A 110 0.08 4.54 -0.87
C ALA A 110 -0.59 3.37 -0.14
N ALA A 111 -0.83 2.30 -0.87
CA ALA A 111 -1.32 1.04 -0.32
C ALA A 111 -0.54 -0.12 -0.92
N LEU A 112 -0.32 -1.18 -0.14
CA LEU A 112 0.35 -2.40 -0.57
C LEU A 112 -0.59 -3.59 -0.33
N LEU A 113 -1.12 -4.17 -1.40
CA LEU A 113 -1.96 -5.36 -1.34
C LEU A 113 -1.13 -6.62 -1.56
N SER A 114 -1.07 -7.49 -0.56
CA SER A 114 -0.48 -8.82 -0.67
C SER A 114 -1.48 -9.81 -1.25
N ILE A 115 -1.10 -10.51 -2.32
CA ILE A 115 -1.86 -11.56 -2.97
C ILE A 115 -1.23 -12.90 -2.58
N PRO A 116 -1.94 -13.78 -1.84
CA PRO A 116 -1.42 -15.09 -1.47
C PRO A 116 -1.06 -15.92 -2.71
N ARG A 117 0.14 -16.49 -2.75
CA ARG A 117 0.66 -17.25 -3.89
C ARG A 117 -0.16 -18.52 -4.22
N ASP A 118 -0.81 -19.10 -3.21
CA ASP A 118 -1.63 -20.30 -3.32
C ASP A 118 -3.11 -19.98 -3.65
N LEU A 119 -3.41 -18.72 -4.04
CA LEU A 119 -4.73 -18.29 -4.49
C LEU A 119 -5.15 -19.06 -5.74
N TYR A 120 -6.28 -19.81 -5.66
CA TYR A 120 -6.81 -20.61 -6.76
C TYR A 120 -7.64 -19.76 -7.70
N VAL A 121 -7.15 -19.56 -8.91
CA VAL A 121 -7.69 -18.66 -9.93
C VAL A 121 -7.63 -19.29 -11.32
N LYS A 122 -8.42 -18.77 -12.24
CA LYS A 122 -8.28 -19.10 -13.66
C LYS A 122 -6.98 -18.50 -14.20
N ILE A 123 -6.10 -19.33 -14.76
CA ILE A 123 -4.83 -18.87 -15.35
C ILE A 123 -5.10 -18.25 -16.72
N ALA A 124 -4.63 -17.03 -16.93
CA ALA A 124 -4.80 -16.32 -18.18
C ALA A 124 -4.20 -17.09 -19.36
N GLY A 125 -4.86 -17.02 -20.52
CA GLY A 125 -4.42 -17.73 -21.72
C GLY A 125 -4.63 -19.26 -21.67
N SER A 126 -5.19 -19.80 -20.57
CA SER A 126 -5.50 -21.23 -20.42
C SER A 126 -6.96 -21.47 -20.04
N ASN A 127 -7.45 -22.71 -20.22
CA ASN A 127 -8.78 -23.12 -19.78
C ASN A 127 -8.79 -23.77 -18.38
N ARG A 128 -7.66 -23.72 -17.66
CA ARG A 128 -7.55 -24.35 -16.34
C ARG A 128 -7.48 -23.31 -15.23
N SER A 129 -7.85 -23.75 -14.03
CA SER A 129 -7.61 -23.01 -12.79
C SER A 129 -6.51 -23.69 -11.98
N ASP A 130 -5.64 -22.89 -11.38
CA ASP A 130 -4.54 -23.37 -10.56
C ASP A 130 -4.16 -22.28 -9.53
N ARG A 131 -3.14 -22.52 -8.72
CA ARG A 131 -2.55 -21.47 -7.85
C ARG A 131 -1.99 -20.33 -8.69
N ILE A 132 -2.16 -19.10 -8.24
CA ILE A 132 -1.75 -17.92 -9.01
C ILE A 132 -0.25 -17.91 -9.32
N ASN A 133 0.60 -18.46 -8.45
CA ASN A 133 2.05 -18.55 -8.69
C ASN A 133 2.41 -19.44 -9.88
N THR A 134 1.52 -20.35 -10.30
CA THR A 134 1.70 -21.18 -11.49
C THR A 134 1.67 -20.33 -12.77
N SER A 135 0.89 -19.23 -12.79
CA SER A 135 0.86 -18.32 -13.94
C SER A 135 2.23 -17.70 -14.23
N PHE A 136 2.98 -17.37 -13.17
CA PHE A 136 4.35 -16.86 -13.31
C PHE A 136 5.32 -17.95 -13.77
N ALA A 137 5.21 -19.17 -13.21
CA ALA A 137 6.09 -20.28 -13.53
C ALA A 137 5.97 -20.72 -15.01
N GLU A 138 4.78 -20.63 -15.59
CA GLU A 138 4.50 -21.13 -16.95
C GLU A 138 4.58 -20.05 -18.03
N GLY A 139 4.15 -18.85 -17.75
CA GLY A 139 4.06 -17.76 -18.71
C GLY A 139 4.75 -16.47 -18.30
N GLY A 140 5.51 -16.52 -17.20
CA GLY A 140 6.28 -15.38 -16.70
C GLY A 140 5.42 -14.18 -16.25
N PRO A 141 6.03 -12.99 -16.24
CA PRO A 141 5.37 -11.75 -15.81
C PRO A 141 4.08 -11.42 -16.57
N GLN A 142 4.07 -11.65 -17.88
CA GLN A 142 2.95 -11.36 -18.75
C GLN A 142 1.68 -12.12 -18.33
N THR A 143 1.80 -13.43 -18.14
CA THR A 143 0.68 -14.28 -17.73
C THR A 143 0.21 -13.97 -16.30
N LEU A 144 1.15 -13.63 -15.39
CA LEU A 144 0.77 -13.24 -14.04
C LEU A 144 -0.01 -11.92 -14.04
N ILE A 145 0.43 -10.89 -14.77
CA ILE A 145 -0.26 -9.60 -14.89
C ILE A 145 -1.69 -9.81 -15.41
N GLN A 146 -1.84 -10.55 -16.49
CA GLN A 146 -3.14 -10.82 -17.07
C GLN A 146 -4.03 -11.64 -16.11
N THR A 147 -3.45 -12.62 -15.39
CA THR A 147 -4.17 -13.41 -14.38
C THR A 147 -4.68 -12.54 -13.23
N VAL A 148 -3.87 -11.59 -12.75
CA VAL A 148 -4.28 -10.61 -11.72
C VAL A 148 -5.41 -9.74 -12.25
N LYS A 149 -5.29 -9.21 -13.46
CA LYS A 149 -6.31 -8.37 -14.11
C LYS A 149 -7.63 -9.11 -14.29
N ASP A 150 -7.60 -10.33 -14.82
CA ASP A 150 -8.82 -11.11 -15.15
C ASP A 150 -9.56 -11.58 -13.89
N ASN A 151 -8.88 -11.90 -12.80
CA ASN A 151 -9.50 -12.45 -11.60
C ASN A 151 -9.81 -11.42 -10.52
N LEU A 152 -9.02 -10.33 -10.44
CA LEU A 152 -9.12 -9.32 -9.39
C LEU A 152 -9.55 -7.94 -9.90
N GLY A 153 -9.61 -7.73 -11.23
CA GLY A 153 -9.96 -6.43 -11.82
C GLY A 153 -8.90 -5.34 -11.60
N ILE A 154 -7.74 -5.66 -11.05
CA ILE A 154 -6.69 -4.69 -10.75
C ILE A 154 -5.91 -4.38 -12.02
N GLN A 155 -5.89 -3.11 -12.43
CA GLN A 155 -5.08 -2.63 -13.55
C GLN A 155 -3.63 -2.47 -13.10
N ILE A 156 -2.68 -3.00 -13.86
CA ILE A 156 -1.24 -2.91 -13.57
C ILE A 156 -0.59 -1.95 -14.58
N ASN A 157 0.04 -0.91 -14.07
CA ASN A 157 0.76 0.08 -14.89
C ASN A 157 2.23 -0.31 -15.08
N HIS A 158 2.84 -0.87 -14.03
CA HIS A 158 4.25 -1.24 -14.03
C HIS A 158 4.50 -2.58 -13.37
N TYR A 159 5.63 -3.18 -13.72
CA TYR A 159 6.12 -4.43 -13.16
C TYR A 159 7.51 -4.25 -12.58
N MET A 160 7.73 -4.86 -11.42
CA MET A 160 9.05 -4.91 -10.79
C MET A 160 9.26 -6.28 -10.15
N GLU A 161 10.38 -6.92 -10.47
CA GLU A 161 10.81 -8.20 -9.91
C GLU A 161 12.13 -8.03 -9.18
N VAL A 162 12.21 -8.64 -7.99
CA VAL A 162 13.42 -8.69 -7.17
C VAL A 162 13.69 -10.14 -6.81
N ASP A 163 14.90 -10.63 -7.10
CA ASP A 163 15.33 -11.96 -6.66
C ASP A 163 15.88 -11.94 -5.22
N PHE A 164 16.20 -13.12 -4.68
CA PHE A 164 16.70 -13.25 -3.32
C PHE A 164 18.04 -12.53 -3.09
N VAL A 165 18.91 -12.49 -4.11
CA VAL A 165 20.18 -11.78 -4.02
C VAL A 165 19.94 -10.28 -3.95
N GLY A 166 19.09 -9.76 -4.83
CA GLY A 166 18.72 -8.35 -4.83
C GLY A 166 18.04 -7.91 -3.53
N PHE A 167 17.15 -8.75 -2.98
CA PHE A 167 16.52 -8.44 -1.68
C PHE A 167 17.57 -8.29 -0.57
N ARG A 168 18.51 -9.24 -0.44
CA ARG A 168 19.59 -9.16 0.56
C ARG A 168 20.43 -7.92 0.38
N ASP A 169 20.85 -7.68 -0.84
CA ASP A 169 21.72 -6.56 -1.17
C ASP A 169 21.03 -5.21 -0.88
N ILE A 170 19.71 -5.09 -1.12
CA ILE A 170 18.90 -3.91 -0.76
C ILE A 170 18.90 -3.71 0.77
N VAL A 171 18.63 -4.78 1.54
CA VAL A 171 18.62 -4.72 3.01
C VAL A 171 19.98 -4.27 3.55
N ASP A 172 21.07 -4.85 3.04
CA ASP A 172 22.43 -4.49 3.45
C ASP A 172 22.81 -3.06 3.02
N ALA A 173 22.35 -2.62 1.84
CA ALA A 173 22.63 -1.26 1.37
C ALA A 173 21.98 -0.17 2.21
N VAL A 174 20.78 -0.41 2.77
CA VAL A 174 20.13 0.53 3.71
C VAL A 174 20.71 0.45 5.14
N GLY A 175 21.66 -0.47 5.38
CA GLY A 175 22.34 -0.64 6.68
C GLY A 175 21.61 -1.58 7.63
N GLY A 176 20.81 -2.49 7.10
CA GLY A 176 20.00 -3.44 7.86
C GLY A 176 18.69 -2.83 8.35
N VAL A 177 17.81 -3.68 8.84
CA VAL A 177 16.47 -3.34 9.34
C VAL A 177 16.34 -3.77 10.80
N ASP A 178 15.95 -2.87 11.67
CA ASP A 178 15.76 -3.16 13.08
C ASP A 178 14.35 -3.78 13.28
N VAL A 179 14.31 -5.02 13.81
CA VAL A 179 13.09 -5.80 14.05
C VAL A 179 13.00 -6.21 15.51
N TYR A 180 11.85 -6.00 16.14
CA TYR A 180 11.60 -6.52 17.48
C TYR A 180 11.13 -7.96 17.42
N VAL A 181 11.83 -8.86 18.08
CA VAL A 181 11.48 -10.29 18.18
C VAL A 181 11.21 -10.60 19.65
N PRO A 182 9.96 -10.95 20.04
CA PRO A 182 9.56 -11.05 21.44
C PRO A 182 10.12 -12.31 22.15
N ALA A 183 10.52 -13.33 21.41
CA ALA A 183 11.02 -14.60 21.94
C ALA A 183 12.07 -15.19 21.00
N PRO A 184 12.96 -16.09 21.47
CA PRO A 184 13.80 -16.88 20.57
C PRO A 184 12.95 -17.54 19.48
N ALA A 185 13.42 -17.49 18.24
CA ALA A 185 12.64 -17.94 17.09
C ALA A 185 13.52 -18.70 16.11
N ARG A 186 12.90 -19.65 15.39
CA ARG A 186 13.57 -20.42 14.34
C ARG A 186 12.62 -20.86 13.24
N ASP A 187 13.18 -21.18 12.10
CA ASP A 187 12.52 -21.89 11.02
C ASP A 187 13.60 -22.60 10.17
N THR A 188 13.66 -23.93 10.28
CA THR A 188 14.67 -24.73 9.61
C THR A 188 14.56 -24.71 8.09
N PHE A 189 13.37 -24.43 7.52
CA PHE A 189 13.15 -24.35 6.08
C PHE A 189 13.63 -23.03 5.47
N SER A 190 13.50 -21.93 6.21
CA SER A 190 14.01 -20.64 5.76
C SER A 190 15.45 -20.37 6.22
N GLY A 191 15.98 -21.17 7.13
CA GLY A 191 17.27 -20.94 7.78
C GLY A 191 17.24 -19.85 8.85
N LEU A 192 16.07 -19.49 9.35
CA LEU A 192 15.95 -18.49 10.42
C LEU A 192 16.41 -19.07 11.76
N GLU A 193 17.32 -18.38 12.44
CA GLU A 193 17.73 -18.70 13.82
C GLU A 193 17.94 -17.40 14.61
N ILE A 194 17.08 -17.14 15.59
CA ILE A 194 17.15 -16.01 16.50
C ILE A 194 17.21 -16.54 17.93
N LYS A 195 18.39 -16.42 18.56
CA LYS A 195 18.66 -16.99 19.88
C LYS A 195 18.20 -16.10 21.03
N GLU A 196 18.32 -14.78 20.85
CA GLU A 196 18.02 -13.80 21.89
C GLU A 196 16.86 -12.91 21.45
N PRO A 197 15.85 -12.69 22.30
CA PRO A 197 14.76 -11.77 21.99
C PRO A 197 15.20 -10.31 22.10
N GLY A 198 14.45 -9.41 21.52
CA GLY A 198 14.66 -7.97 21.62
C GLY A 198 14.70 -7.27 20.26
N CYS A 199 15.26 -6.06 20.26
CA CYS A 199 15.51 -5.31 19.04
C CYS A 199 16.77 -5.80 18.35
N ILE A 200 16.61 -6.44 17.21
CA ILE A 200 17.70 -7.08 16.47
C ILE A 200 17.83 -6.41 15.11
N ARG A 201 19.05 -6.03 14.76
CA ARG A 201 19.33 -5.54 13.41
C ARG A 201 19.52 -6.72 12.46
N PHE A 202 18.54 -6.90 11.56
CA PHE A 202 18.63 -7.89 10.51
C PHE A 202 19.49 -7.37 9.36
N ASN A 203 20.49 -8.15 8.97
CA ASN A 203 21.18 -8.01 7.70
C ASN A 203 20.36 -8.64 6.57
N GLY A 204 20.86 -8.64 5.34
CA GLY A 204 20.17 -9.19 4.19
C GLY A 204 19.84 -10.67 4.34
N GLU A 205 20.72 -11.46 4.92
CA GLU A 205 20.52 -12.91 5.13
C GLU A 205 19.42 -13.19 6.15
N THR A 206 19.52 -12.60 7.34
CA THR A 206 18.50 -12.76 8.39
C THR A 206 17.15 -12.19 7.93
N GLY A 207 17.16 -11.02 7.24
CA GLY A 207 15.94 -10.44 6.67
C GLY A 207 15.29 -11.36 5.65
N LEU A 208 16.07 -11.98 4.76
CA LEU A 208 15.54 -12.93 3.78
C LEU A 208 14.95 -14.17 4.45
N SER A 209 15.66 -14.75 5.44
CA SER A 209 15.17 -15.90 6.20
C SER A 209 13.87 -15.57 6.95
N TRP A 210 13.75 -14.38 7.52
CA TRP A 210 12.56 -13.88 8.21
C TRP A 210 11.34 -13.76 7.29
N VAL A 211 11.47 -13.11 6.13
CA VAL A 211 10.36 -12.90 5.20
C VAL A 211 9.96 -14.17 4.43
N ARG A 212 10.81 -15.19 4.43
CA ARG A 212 10.54 -16.52 3.84
C ARG A 212 9.97 -17.52 4.84
N SER A 213 10.07 -17.25 6.15
CA SER A 213 9.68 -18.17 7.20
C SER A 213 8.18 -18.52 7.14
N ARG A 214 7.87 -19.79 6.97
CA ARG A 214 6.51 -20.37 6.92
C ARG A 214 6.25 -21.36 8.04
N GLN A 215 7.30 -21.96 8.57
CA GLN A 215 7.26 -22.86 9.71
C GLN A 215 7.89 -22.18 10.92
N TYR A 216 7.47 -20.94 11.16
CA TYR A 216 7.98 -20.13 12.24
C TYR A 216 7.67 -20.77 13.58
N GLU A 217 8.71 -21.04 14.35
CA GLU A 217 8.62 -21.52 15.73
C GLU A 217 9.19 -20.47 16.68
N TYR A 218 8.54 -20.30 17.81
CA TYR A 218 8.99 -19.44 18.90
C TYR A 218 9.06 -20.19 20.22
N PHE A 219 10.01 -19.81 21.09
CA PHE A 219 10.21 -20.45 22.36
C PHE A 219 9.38 -19.79 23.45
N GLU A 220 8.43 -20.52 24.03
CA GLU A 220 7.55 -20.02 25.06
C GLU A 220 7.32 -21.08 26.14
N SER A 221 7.41 -20.68 27.42
CA SER A 221 7.16 -21.55 28.56
C SER A 221 7.97 -22.85 28.53
N GLY A 222 9.27 -22.76 28.16
CA GLY A 222 10.19 -23.90 28.17
C GLY A 222 10.09 -24.84 26.98
N ARG A 223 9.33 -24.51 25.93
CA ARG A 223 9.16 -25.34 24.72
C ARG A 223 9.02 -24.52 23.46
N TRP A 224 9.38 -25.12 22.32
CA TRP A 224 9.12 -24.58 21.00
C TRP A 224 7.65 -24.75 20.63
N ARG A 225 7.05 -23.70 20.09
CA ARG A 225 5.68 -23.67 19.58
C ARG A 225 5.69 -23.23 18.14
N THR A 226 4.96 -23.91 17.29
CA THR A 226 4.76 -23.51 15.90
C THR A 226 3.71 -22.39 15.82
N ASP A 227 3.99 -21.38 15.03
CA ASP A 227 3.03 -20.32 14.70
C ASP A 227 1.86 -20.92 13.88
N PRO A 228 0.63 -20.91 14.40
CA PRO A 228 -0.51 -21.51 13.72
C PRO A 228 -0.93 -20.74 12.47
N THR A 229 -0.45 -19.51 12.28
CA THR A 229 -0.84 -18.64 11.16
C THR A 229 -0.13 -19.01 9.84
N SER A 230 0.96 -19.82 9.91
CA SER A 230 1.67 -20.36 8.73
C SER A 230 1.93 -19.31 7.63
N ASP A 231 1.27 -19.43 6.48
CA ASP A 231 1.47 -18.54 5.33
C ASP A 231 0.97 -17.10 5.58
N PHE A 232 -0.11 -16.93 6.35
CA PHE A 232 -0.58 -15.60 6.75
C PHE A 232 0.41 -14.89 7.67
N GLY A 233 1.03 -15.62 8.62
CA GLY A 233 2.09 -15.08 9.46
C GLY A 233 3.30 -14.63 8.62
N ARG A 234 3.63 -15.36 7.55
CA ARG A 234 4.66 -14.93 6.60
C ARG A 234 4.27 -13.62 5.93
N ILE A 235 3.04 -13.46 5.43
CA ILE A 235 2.57 -12.22 4.80
C ILE A 235 2.67 -11.04 5.78
N GLN A 236 2.26 -11.22 7.04
CA GLN A 236 2.38 -10.19 8.07
C GLN A 236 3.85 -9.80 8.32
N ARG A 237 4.75 -10.79 8.44
CA ARG A 237 6.20 -10.52 8.58
C ARG A 237 6.78 -9.80 7.37
N GLN A 238 6.35 -10.14 6.15
CA GLN A 238 6.75 -9.44 4.93
C GLN A 238 6.30 -7.97 4.95
N GLN A 239 5.04 -7.71 5.29
CA GLN A 239 4.49 -6.35 5.34
C GLN A 239 5.18 -5.49 6.40
N ASP A 240 5.35 -6.02 7.62
CA ASP A 240 6.08 -5.31 8.69
C ASP A 240 7.52 -5.03 8.28
N PHE A 241 8.21 -6.00 7.73
CA PHE A 241 9.60 -5.84 7.27
C PHE A 241 9.73 -4.80 6.17
N ILE A 242 8.83 -4.80 5.17
CA ILE A 242 8.79 -3.79 4.10
C ILE A 242 8.55 -2.41 4.68
N ARG A 243 7.61 -2.24 5.63
CA ARG A 243 7.35 -0.95 6.30
C ARG A 243 8.60 -0.44 7.02
N ARG A 244 9.27 -1.29 7.81
CA ARG A 244 10.52 -0.95 8.52
C ARG A 244 11.64 -0.61 7.53
N MET A 245 11.77 -1.37 6.45
CA MET A 245 12.74 -1.09 5.39
C MET A 245 12.46 0.26 4.70
N MET A 246 11.20 0.61 4.45
CA MET A 246 10.82 1.92 3.92
C MET A 246 11.20 3.05 4.88
N ARG A 247 10.90 2.92 6.19
CA ARG A 247 11.36 3.90 7.20
C ARG A 247 12.88 4.09 7.15
N LYS A 248 13.62 3.00 7.10
CA LYS A 248 15.08 3.02 7.06
C LYS A 248 15.59 3.68 5.79
N ALA A 249 15.00 3.36 4.65
CA ALA A 249 15.36 3.98 3.37
C ALA A 249 15.09 5.48 3.36
N VAL A 250 13.95 5.94 3.88
CA VAL A 250 13.60 7.36 3.95
C VAL A 250 14.50 8.10 4.93
N SER A 251 14.74 7.55 6.13
CA SER A 251 15.48 8.25 7.20
C SER A 251 17.00 8.35 6.94
N SER A 252 17.62 7.34 6.35
CA SER A 252 19.08 7.27 6.23
C SER A 252 19.59 6.91 4.83
N GLY A 253 18.77 6.21 4.02
CA GLY A 253 19.22 5.66 2.75
C GLY A 253 19.27 6.69 1.62
N LEU A 254 18.17 7.37 1.36
CA LEU A 254 18.00 8.26 0.21
C LEU A 254 18.70 9.63 0.37
N SER A 255 19.09 9.99 1.59
CA SER A 255 19.82 11.23 1.87
C SER A 255 21.34 11.07 1.76
N ASN A 256 21.84 9.83 1.79
CA ASN A 256 23.27 9.54 1.70
C ASN A 256 23.67 9.20 0.25
N PRO A 257 24.52 9.99 -0.41
CA PRO A 257 24.91 9.73 -1.81
C PRO A 257 25.58 8.36 -2.02
N LEU A 258 26.30 7.84 -1.05
CA LEU A 258 26.96 6.52 -1.14
C LEU A 258 25.92 5.40 -1.10
N THR A 259 24.94 5.50 -0.19
CA THR A 259 23.82 4.54 -0.11
C THR A 259 22.97 4.57 -1.38
N LEU A 260 22.64 5.77 -1.88
CA LEU A 260 21.91 5.93 -3.13
C LEU A 260 22.67 5.29 -4.30
N ASN A 261 23.98 5.50 -4.43
CA ASN A 261 24.76 4.87 -5.50
C ASN A 261 24.82 3.34 -5.36
N ARG A 262 24.88 2.78 -4.15
CA ARG A 262 24.76 1.33 -3.92
C ARG A 262 23.39 0.80 -4.34
N LEU A 263 22.30 1.43 -3.91
CA LEU A 263 20.94 1.05 -4.29
C LEU A 263 20.73 1.08 -5.82
N VAL A 264 21.25 2.09 -6.50
CA VAL A 264 21.25 2.17 -7.97
C VAL A 264 22.04 1.01 -8.58
N GLY A 265 23.19 0.67 -8.00
CA GLY A 265 24.02 -0.47 -8.44
C GLY A 265 23.27 -1.80 -8.33
N ILE A 266 22.56 -2.04 -7.23
CA ILE A 266 21.72 -3.21 -6.99
C ILE A 266 20.55 -3.23 -7.97
N GLY A 267 19.84 -2.09 -8.11
CA GLY A 267 18.75 -1.96 -9.08
C GLY A 267 19.16 -2.36 -10.49
N VAL A 268 20.37 -1.96 -10.92
CA VAL A 268 20.91 -2.33 -12.25
C VAL A 268 21.17 -3.82 -12.38
N LYS A 269 21.60 -4.48 -11.32
CA LYS A 269 22.08 -5.87 -11.37
C LYS A 269 20.99 -6.89 -11.05
N ASP A 270 20.16 -6.59 -10.05
CA ASP A 270 19.34 -7.59 -9.36
C ASP A 270 17.85 -7.27 -9.37
N VAL A 271 17.44 -6.19 -10.06
CA VAL A 271 16.04 -5.80 -10.26
C VAL A 271 15.70 -5.87 -11.75
N THR A 272 14.53 -6.44 -12.06
CA THR A 272 13.96 -6.41 -13.41
C THR A 272 12.71 -5.54 -13.40
N ILE A 273 12.58 -4.62 -14.35
CA ILE A 273 11.40 -3.76 -14.52
C ILE A 273 10.78 -3.94 -15.90
N ASP A 274 9.56 -3.48 -16.09
CA ASP A 274 8.97 -3.40 -17.43
C ASP A 274 9.68 -2.37 -18.32
N SER A 275 9.59 -2.57 -19.64
CA SER A 275 10.25 -1.68 -20.61
C SER A 275 9.57 -0.31 -20.71
N ALA A 276 8.29 -0.18 -20.34
CA ALA A 276 7.55 1.07 -20.34
C ALA A 276 7.97 1.98 -19.16
N MET A 277 8.49 1.39 -18.07
CA MET A 277 9.01 2.17 -16.94
C MET A 277 10.28 2.92 -17.32
N SER A 278 10.15 4.23 -17.48
CA SER A 278 11.30 5.08 -17.82
C SER A 278 12.15 5.42 -16.59
N THR A 279 13.39 5.88 -16.81
CA THR A 279 14.24 6.41 -15.73
C THR A 279 13.56 7.58 -14.97
N SER A 280 12.75 8.37 -15.69
CA SER A 280 11.98 9.47 -15.08
C SER A 280 10.89 8.96 -14.15
N ASP A 281 10.26 7.82 -14.44
CA ASP A 281 9.26 7.19 -13.60
C ASP A 281 9.90 6.64 -12.33
N LEU A 282 11.04 5.98 -12.43
CA LEU A 282 11.81 5.54 -11.27
C LEU A 282 12.19 6.70 -10.33
N VAL A 283 12.66 7.81 -10.90
CA VAL A 283 12.97 9.01 -10.12
C VAL A 283 11.71 9.62 -9.50
N ARG A 284 10.59 9.61 -10.24
CA ARG A 284 9.28 10.08 -9.76
C ARG A 284 8.79 9.22 -8.59
N VAL A 285 8.84 7.91 -8.72
CA VAL A 285 8.52 6.94 -7.66
C VAL A 285 9.39 7.19 -6.43
N ALA A 286 10.71 7.27 -6.60
CA ALA A 286 11.64 7.51 -5.48
C ALA A 286 11.38 8.84 -4.76
N LYS A 287 11.07 9.92 -5.49
CA LYS A 287 10.69 11.22 -4.91
C LYS A 287 9.38 11.13 -4.12
N ARG A 288 8.39 10.39 -4.63
CA ARG A 288 7.11 10.17 -3.96
C ARG A 288 7.30 9.40 -2.66
N PHE A 289 8.05 8.30 -2.70
CA PHE A 289 8.38 7.54 -1.49
C PHE A 289 9.09 8.37 -0.43
N ARG A 290 9.96 9.30 -0.83
CA ARG A 290 10.63 10.21 0.11
C ARG A 290 9.66 11.17 0.82
N SER A 291 8.53 11.49 0.19
CA SER A 291 7.50 12.40 0.73
C SER A 291 6.35 11.68 1.46
N LEU A 292 6.29 10.35 1.36
CA LEU A 292 5.32 9.51 2.08
C LEU A 292 5.84 9.21 3.49
N ASP A 293 4.95 9.24 4.46
CA ASP A 293 5.21 8.65 5.77
C ASP A 293 4.99 7.12 5.65
N PRO A 294 6.03 6.29 5.86
CA PRO A 294 5.89 4.84 5.76
C PRO A 294 4.84 4.24 6.70
N ASP A 295 4.51 4.94 7.78
CA ASP A 295 3.51 4.50 8.74
C ASP A 295 2.07 4.70 8.26
N THR A 296 1.88 5.59 7.28
CA THR A 296 0.58 5.84 6.64
C THR A 296 0.30 4.94 5.43
N VAL A 297 1.25 4.08 5.05
CA VAL A 297 1.04 3.12 3.96
C VAL A 297 0.07 2.03 4.41
N ASP A 298 -1.05 1.91 3.72
CA ASP A 298 -2.03 0.84 3.97
C ASP A 298 -1.46 -0.53 3.58
N MET A 299 -1.33 -1.43 4.57
CA MET A 299 -0.89 -2.80 4.35
C MET A 299 -2.11 -3.71 4.27
N LEU A 300 -2.48 -4.09 3.07
CA LEU A 300 -3.68 -4.87 2.76
C LEU A 300 -3.31 -6.32 2.45
N THR A 301 -4.16 -7.25 2.82
CA THR A 301 -4.04 -8.66 2.41
C THR A 301 -5.34 -9.07 1.75
N LEU A 302 -5.25 -9.75 0.60
CA LEU A 302 -6.43 -10.24 -0.11
C LEU A 302 -7.15 -11.30 0.75
N PRO A 303 -8.42 -11.10 1.13
CA PRO A 303 -9.18 -12.05 1.93
C PRO A 303 -9.42 -13.36 1.20
N THR A 304 -9.09 -14.47 1.88
CA THR A 304 -9.20 -15.81 1.29
C THR A 304 -9.64 -16.83 2.32
N THR A 305 -10.24 -17.91 1.86
CA THR A 305 -10.61 -19.07 2.68
C THR A 305 -9.82 -20.31 2.22
N PRO A 306 -9.30 -21.13 3.15
CA PRO A 306 -8.63 -22.39 2.82
C PRO A 306 -9.60 -23.37 2.15
N ALA A 307 -9.10 -24.11 1.15
CA ALA A 307 -9.85 -25.15 0.46
C ALA A 307 -8.91 -26.27 0.00
N THR A 308 -9.48 -27.45 -0.29
CA THR A 308 -8.75 -28.55 -0.91
C THR A 308 -9.38 -28.83 -2.28
N ILE A 309 -8.57 -28.77 -3.34
CA ILE A 309 -9.01 -29.04 -4.71
C ILE A 309 -8.06 -30.07 -5.32
N GLY A 310 -8.60 -31.20 -5.79
CA GLY A 310 -7.78 -32.26 -6.37
C GLY A 310 -6.71 -32.82 -5.41
N GLY A 311 -6.96 -32.78 -4.09
CA GLY A 311 -6.00 -33.19 -3.06
C GLY A 311 -4.96 -32.13 -2.70
N ALA A 312 -4.91 -31.00 -3.42
CA ALA A 312 -4.00 -29.89 -3.13
C ALA A 312 -4.64 -28.84 -2.21
N SER A 313 -3.89 -28.37 -1.20
CA SER A 313 -4.30 -27.23 -0.38
C SER A 313 -4.19 -25.95 -1.20
N VAL A 314 -5.26 -25.17 -1.28
CA VAL A 314 -5.35 -23.91 -2.02
C VAL A 314 -6.12 -22.86 -1.21
N LEU A 315 -6.09 -21.61 -1.66
CA LEU A 315 -6.87 -20.51 -1.10
C LEU A 315 -7.90 -20.03 -2.10
N LYS A 316 -9.16 -19.95 -1.70
CA LYS A 316 -10.24 -19.36 -2.50
C LYS A 316 -10.45 -17.90 -2.10
N ILE A 317 -10.69 -17.05 -3.09
CA ILE A 317 -11.00 -15.65 -2.84
C ILE A 317 -12.36 -15.52 -2.12
N ASN A 318 -12.40 -14.77 -1.04
CA ASN A 318 -13.66 -14.27 -0.48
C ASN A 318 -14.02 -12.98 -1.24
N ARG A 319 -14.93 -13.08 -2.22
CA ARG A 319 -15.17 -12.01 -3.20
C ARG A 319 -15.66 -10.70 -2.57
N ASP A 320 -16.57 -10.78 -1.60
CA ASP A 320 -17.18 -9.59 -1.00
C ASP A 320 -16.15 -8.80 -0.17
N GLU A 321 -15.39 -9.49 0.68
CA GLU A 321 -14.31 -8.88 1.45
C GLU A 321 -13.12 -8.47 0.57
N ALA A 322 -12.83 -9.24 -0.50
CA ALA A 322 -11.75 -8.93 -1.42
C ALA A 322 -12.03 -7.65 -2.21
N GLN A 323 -13.29 -7.44 -2.65
CA GLN A 323 -13.67 -6.22 -3.34
C GLN A 323 -13.43 -4.99 -2.46
N ALA A 324 -13.80 -5.05 -1.19
CA ALA A 324 -13.55 -3.97 -0.25
C ALA A 324 -12.04 -3.64 -0.09
N GLN A 325 -11.16 -4.66 -0.12
CA GLN A 325 -9.71 -4.44 -0.07
C GLN A 325 -9.16 -3.88 -1.39
N ILE A 326 -9.70 -4.33 -2.53
CA ILE A 326 -9.33 -3.81 -3.85
C ILE A 326 -9.78 -2.35 -3.99
N ASP A 327 -10.96 -2.02 -3.50
CA ASP A 327 -11.48 -0.64 -3.49
C ASP A 327 -10.57 0.26 -2.61
N ARG A 328 -10.17 -0.22 -1.44
CA ARG A 328 -9.19 0.49 -0.60
C ARG A 328 -7.83 0.65 -1.31
N LEU A 329 -7.35 -0.38 -1.99
CA LEU A 329 -6.13 -0.29 -2.79
C LEU A 329 -6.23 0.84 -3.82
N ASN A 330 -7.34 0.93 -4.53
CA ASN A 330 -7.57 1.93 -5.58
C ASN A 330 -7.95 3.32 -5.03
N GLY A 331 -7.88 3.53 -3.72
CA GLY A 331 -8.33 4.77 -3.08
C GLY A 331 -9.84 4.98 -3.12
N VAL A 332 -10.60 3.95 -3.53
CA VAL A 332 -12.06 3.88 -3.48
C VAL A 332 -12.46 3.17 -2.18
N GLY A 333 -11.90 3.60 -1.08
CA GLY A 333 -12.27 3.07 0.22
C GLY A 333 -13.58 3.67 0.73
N PRO A 334 -14.24 3.06 1.74
CA PRO A 334 -15.18 3.83 2.53
C PRO A 334 -14.46 5.12 2.92
N PRO A 335 -15.13 6.28 2.83
CA PRO A 335 -14.49 7.56 3.10
C PRO A 335 -13.73 7.41 4.42
N GLU A 336 -12.41 7.65 4.38
CA GLU A 336 -11.59 7.68 5.60
C GLU A 336 -12.28 8.59 6.59
N ALA A 337 -12.12 8.26 7.87
CA ALA A 337 -12.45 9.23 8.91
C ALA A 337 -11.94 10.59 8.44
N ASP A 338 -12.84 11.53 8.30
CA ASP A 338 -12.52 12.88 7.84
C ASP A 338 -11.46 13.49 8.77
N ASP A 339 -10.99 14.71 8.46
CA ASP A 339 -10.09 15.46 9.37
C ASP A 339 -10.66 15.59 10.81
N SER A 340 -11.94 15.26 11.02
CA SER A 340 -12.58 15.14 12.33
C SER A 340 -12.44 13.77 12.98
N GLY A 341 -11.85 12.76 12.28
CA GLY A 341 -11.68 11.40 12.77
C GLY A 341 -12.96 10.54 12.78
N VAL A 342 -14.05 10.99 12.15
CA VAL A 342 -15.34 10.29 12.11
C VAL A 342 -15.47 9.42 10.87
N ARG A 343 -15.62 8.10 11.05
CA ARG A 343 -15.93 7.17 9.97
C ARG A 343 -17.43 7.10 9.72
N PRO A 344 -17.93 6.90 8.49
CA PRO A 344 -19.35 6.68 8.22
C PRO A 344 -19.97 5.57 9.07
N SER A 345 -19.25 4.48 9.32
CA SER A 345 -19.65 3.38 10.19
C SER A 345 -19.82 3.77 11.68
N ASP A 346 -19.32 4.92 12.10
CA ASP A 346 -19.48 5.43 13.44
C ASP A 346 -20.70 6.38 13.58
N VAL A 347 -21.42 6.61 12.45
CA VAL A 347 -22.55 7.55 12.38
C VAL A 347 -23.86 6.78 12.24
N ARG A 348 -24.73 6.89 13.26
CA ARG A 348 -26.07 6.33 13.25
C ARG A 348 -27.07 7.36 12.73
N VAL A 349 -27.66 7.06 11.56
CA VAL A 349 -28.56 7.99 10.86
C VAL A 349 -29.99 7.48 10.92
N ARG A 350 -30.93 8.35 11.29
CA ARG A 350 -32.37 8.18 11.04
C ARG A 350 -32.72 8.88 9.73
N VAL A 351 -33.41 8.19 8.83
CA VAL A 351 -33.83 8.74 7.53
C VAL A 351 -35.35 8.95 7.50
N LEU A 352 -35.78 10.19 7.25
CA LEU A 352 -37.17 10.56 7.24
C LEU A 352 -37.60 11.06 5.84
N ASN A 353 -38.76 10.59 5.37
CA ASN A 353 -39.40 11.08 4.17
C ASN A 353 -40.04 12.46 4.42
N GLY A 354 -39.49 13.51 3.88
CA GLY A 354 -40.00 14.88 3.97
C GLY A 354 -40.56 15.42 2.67
N ASN A 355 -40.53 14.66 1.58
CA ASN A 355 -41.05 15.10 0.27
C ASN A 355 -42.32 14.38 -0.18
N GLY A 356 -42.85 13.44 0.65
CA GLY A 356 -44.08 12.71 0.41
C GLY A 356 -44.03 11.68 -0.72
N LYS A 357 -42.88 11.46 -1.35
CA LYS A 357 -42.74 10.43 -2.38
C LYS A 357 -42.64 9.06 -1.72
N GLU A 358 -43.42 8.11 -2.18
CA GLU A 358 -43.36 6.73 -1.71
C GLU A 358 -41.94 6.14 -1.88
N GLY A 359 -41.43 5.51 -0.82
CA GLY A 359 -40.09 4.91 -0.83
C GLY A 359 -38.91 5.87 -0.72
N ALA A 360 -39.14 7.20 -0.58
CA ALA A 360 -38.06 8.18 -0.53
C ALA A 360 -37.07 7.94 0.62
N ALA A 361 -37.55 7.64 1.83
CA ALA A 361 -36.71 7.29 2.97
C ALA A 361 -35.96 5.97 2.77
N SER A 362 -36.62 4.97 2.16
CA SER A 362 -36.00 3.67 1.88
C SER A 362 -34.87 3.80 0.86
N LYS A 363 -35.10 4.56 -0.23
CA LYS A 363 -34.07 4.82 -1.24
C LYS A 363 -32.89 5.58 -0.64
N ALA A 364 -33.15 6.67 0.08
CA ALA A 364 -32.09 7.44 0.70
C ALA A 364 -31.32 6.63 1.77
N GLY A 365 -32.03 5.76 2.50
CA GLY A 365 -31.40 4.84 3.44
C GLY A 365 -30.46 3.87 2.75
N ALA A 366 -30.86 3.23 1.64
CA ALA A 366 -30.00 2.35 0.85
C ALA A 366 -28.76 3.10 0.28
N ASP A 367 -28.97 4.34 -0.20
CA ASP A 367 -27.87 5.18 -0.69
C ASP A 367 -26.84 5.46 0.43
N LEU A 368 -27.30 5.68 1.67
CA LEU A 368 -26.42 5.90 2.84
C LEU A 368 -25.76 4.62 3.33
N GLU A 369 -26.47 3.49 3.34
CA GLU A 369 -25.91 2.17 3.66
C GLU A 369 -24.80 1.81 2.66
N GLY A 370 -25.03 2.08 1.36
CA GLY A 370 -24.02 1.95 0.31
C GLY A 370 -22.80 2.88 0.49
N ALA A 371 -22.97 4.01 1.18
CA ALA A 371 -21.90 4.92 1.55
C ALA A 371 -21.26 4.59 2.91
N GLY A 372 -21.63 3.47 3.55
CA GLY A 372 -21.03 2.96 4.78
C GLY A 372 -21.61 3.50 6.08
N PHE A 373 -22.71 4.27 6.04
CA PHE A 373 -23.39 4.78 7.24
C PHE A 373 -24.30 3.71 7.86
N ILE A 374 -24.51 3.78 9.18
CA ILE A 374 -25.48 2.92 9.88
C ILE A 374 -26.86 3.56 9.84
N VAL A 375 -27.77 3.05 9.03
CA VAL A 375 -29.16 3.50 9.02
C VAL A 375 -29.90 2.81 10.15
N ALA A 376 -30.14 3.55 11.24
CA ALA A 376 -30.76 3.04 12.46
C ALA A 376 -32.28 2.96 12.39
N ASP A 377 -32.91 3.82 11.58
CA ASP A 377 -34.37 3.90 11.48
C ASP A 377 -34.77 4.62 10.18
N LYS A 378 -35.93 4.24 9.63
CA LYS A 378 -36.52 4.86 8.42
C LYS A 378 -38.01 5.17 8.73
N GLY A 379 -38.47 6.37 8.37
CA GLY A 379 -39.84 6.78 8.65
C GLY A 379 -40.29 8.01 7.89
N ASP A 380 -41.39 8.61 8.31
CA ASP A 380 -41.91 9.84 7.76
C ASP A 380 -41.52 11.05 8.62
N ALA A 381 -41.36 12.19 7.98
CA ALA A 381 -41.14 13.45 8.67
C ALA A 381 -42.48 13.99 9.27
N ASP A 382 -42.40 15.02 10.05
CA ASP A 382 -43.54 15.73 10.63
C ASP A 382 -44.50 16.30 9.59
N ASN A 383 -43.98 16.56 8.37
CA ASN A 383 -44.77 16.94 7.18
C ASN A 383 -43.98 16.58 5.90
N TYR A 384 -44.65 16.70 4.75
CA TYR A 384 -44.09 16.36 3.44
C TYR A 384 -43.75 17.59 2.57
N SER A 385 -43.54 18.75 3.18
CA SER A 385 -43.30 20.02 2.45
C SER A 385 -41.83 20.47 2.50
N TYR A 386 -40.90 19.53 2.76
CA TYR A 386 -39.47 19.84 2.77
C TYR A 386 -38.97 20.05 1.34
N ALA A 387 -38.72 21.30 1.01
CA ALA A 387 -38.16 21.68 -0.30
C ALA A 387 -36.67 21.27 -0.41
N ARG A 388 -35.93 21.29 0.71
CA ARG A 388 -34.52 20.94 0.80
C ARG A 388 -34.29 19.80 1.79
N THR A 389 -33.32 18.96 1.46
CA THR A 389 -32.83 17.93 2.36
C THR A 389 -32.18 18.57 3.59
N MET A 390 -32.53 18.09 4.77
CA MET A 390 -32.08 18.63 6.05
C MET A 390 -31.37 17.56 6.86
N ILE A 391 -30.20 17.90 7.40
CA ILE A 391 -29.41 17.09 8.31
C ILE A 391 -29.50 17.74 9.69
N ARG A 392 -30.12 17.03 10.65
CA ARG A 392 -30.16 17.45 12.06
C ARG A 392 -29.24 16.57 12.89
N TYR A 393 -28.48 17.12 13.82
CA TYR A 393 -27.55 16.39 14.65
C TYR A 393 -27.75 16.67 16.14
N ALA A 394 -27.46 15.64 16.97
CA ALA A 394 -27.51 15.77 18.42
C ALA A 394 -26.36 16.65 18.93
N PRO A 395 -26.50 17.31 20.10
CA PRO A 395 -25.44 18.11 20.71
C PRO A 395 -24.13 17.33 20.80
N GLY A 396 -23.04 17.97 20.36
CA GLY A 396 -21.70 17.36 20.30
C GLY A 396 -21.46 16.43 19.12
N GLN A 397 -22.44 16.18 18.23
CA GLN A 397 -22.30 15.28 17.08
C GLN A 397 -22.10 16.04 15.75
N ARG A 398 -21.64 17.29 15.82
CA ARG A 398 -21.41 18.16 14.62
C ARG A 398 -20.51 17.48 13.58
N ALA A 399 -19.41 16.87 14.00
CA ALA A 399 -18.47 16.20 13.12
C ALA A 399 -19.12 15.04 12.34
N LYS A 400 -20.04 14.29 12.98
CA LYS A 400 -20.80 13.22 12.32
C LYS A 400 -21.79 13.76 11.29
N ALA A 401 -22.41 14.91 11.56
CA ALA A 401 -23.28 15.58 10.60
C ALA A 401 -22.50 16.13 9.40
N ASP A 402 -21.32 16.70 9.64
CA ASP A 402 -20.45 17.20 8.57
C ASP A 402 -19.93 16.07 7.67
N SER A 403 -19.67 14.87 8.23
CA SER A 403 -19.34 13.68 7.45
C SER A 403 -20.47 13.29 6.49
N LEU A 404 -21.74 13.30 6.94
CA LEU A 404 -22.90 13.06 6.09
C LEU A 404 -23.13 14.19 5.08
N ALA A 405 -22.95 15.44 5.47
CA ALA A 405 -23.21 16.62 4.62
C ALA A 405 -22.29 16.69 3.39
N ARG A 406 -21.10 16.12 3.44
CA ARG A 406 -20.19 16.03 2.28
C ARG A 406 -20.76 15.24 1.12
N LEU A 407 -21.60 14.24 1.41
CA LEU A 407 -22.30 13.46 0.39
C LEU A 407 -23.55 14.19 -0.14
N LEU A 408 -23.95 15.25 0.54
CA LEU A 408 -25.17 16.01 0.29
C LEU A 408 -24.88 17.53 0.34
N PRO A 409 -24.11 18.08 -0.61
CA PRO A 409 -23.62 19.46 -0.53
C PRO A 409 -24.75 20.53 -0.53
N GLU A 410 -25.92 20.17 -1.03
CA GLU A 410 -27.11 21.04 -1.03
C GLU A 410 -27.91 20.98 0.29
N ALA A 411 -27.60 20.03 1.19
CA ALA A 411 -28.37 19.82 2.42
C ALA A 411 -28.08 20.91 3.46
N THR A 412 -29.12 21.28 4.20
CA THR A 412 -28.99 22.20 5.32
C THR A 412 -28.63 21.44 6.60
N VAL A 413 -27.58 21.85 7.31
CA VAL A 413 -27.12 21.22 8.55
C VAL A 413 -27.53 22.07 9.76
N LYS A 414 -28.22 21.46 10.75
CA LYS A 414 -28.71 22.16 11.95
C LYS A 414 -28.61 21.30 13.20
N GLU A 415 -28.21 21.90 14.33
CA GLU A 415 -28.27 21.24 15.64
C GLU A 415 -29.71 21.05 16.13
N ASP A 416 -29.99 19.87 16.68
CA ASP A 416 -31.28 19.52 17.27
C ASP A 416 -31.06 18.91 18.66
N PRO A 417 -31.28 19.68 19.75
CA PRO A 417 -31.05 19.20 21.09
C PRO A 417 -32.07 18.15 21.58
N THR A 418 -33.09 17.87 20.76
CA THR A 418 -34.10 16.84 21.09
C THR A 418 -33.67 15.43 20.65
N LEU A 419 -32.63 15.29 19.80
CA LEU A 419 -32.12 14.00 19.36
C LEU A 419 -31.38 13.30 20.51
N LYS A 420 -31.81 12.06 20.84
CA LYS A 420 -31.23 11.26 21.94
C LYS A 420 -30.85 9.84 21.51
N THR A 421 -31.45 9.30 20.46
CA THR A 421 -31.34 7.89 20.08
C THR A 421 -30.47 7.63 18.86
N VAL A 422 -30.22 8.66 18.08
CA VAL A 422 -29.36 8.64 16.88
C VAL A 422 -28.42 9.84 16.88
N ASP A 423 -27.31 9.72 16.20
CA ASP A 423 -26.33 10.80 16.09
C ASP A 423 -26.83 11.91 15.17
N VAL A 424 -27.49 11.50 14.08
CA VAL A 424 -27.94 12.37 12.99
C VAL A 424 -29.32 11.92 12.50
N THR A 425 -30.17 12.88 12.13
CA THR A 425 -31.43 12.63 11.39
C THR A 425 -31.34 13.33 10.05
N MET A 426 -31.51 12.58 8.97
CA MET A 426 -31.65 13.10 7.61
C MET A 426 -33.12 13.14 7.23
N THR A 427 -33.64 14.33 6.88
CA THR A 427 -34.99 14.49 6.30
C THR A 427 -34.83 14.74 4.80
N VAL A 428 -35.36 13.83 3.99
CA VAL A 428 -35.28 13.86 2.53
C VAL A 428 -36.20 14.94 1.98
N GLY A 429 -35.62 15.93 1.32
CA GLY A 429 -36.36 17.03 0.67
C GLY A 429 -36.69 16.73 -0.79
N ALA A 430 -37.39 17.67 -1.43
CA ALA A 430 -37.72 17.58 -2.85
C ALA A 430 -36.49 17.67 -3.78
N ASP A 431 -35.41 18.27 -3.29
CA ASP A 431 -34.12 18.43 -3.95
C ASP A 431 -33.25 17.19 -3.93
N TYR A 432 -33.62 16.12 -3.19
CA TYR A 432 -32.82 14.91 -3.08
C TYR A 432 -32.67 14.17 -4.41
N LYS A 433 -31.44 14.04 -4.89
CA LYS A 433 -31.07 13.36 -6.15
C LYS A 433 -30.27 12.06 -5.91
N GLY A 434 -30.02 11.72 -4.67
CA GLY A 434 -29.11 10.66 -4.24
C GLY A 434 -27.89 11.22 -3.52
N VAL A 435 -27.08 10.36 -2.93
CA VAL A 435 -25.78 10.74 -2.35
C VAL A 435 -24.73 10.82 -3.47
N VAL A 436 -23.85 11.81 -3.40
CA VAL A 436 -22.72 11.95 -4.33
C VAL A 436 -21.65 10.92 -3.94
N VAL A 437 -21.93 9.66 -4.22
CA VAL A 437 -20.91 8.61 -4.21
C VAL A 437 -20.37 8.55 -5.63
N LYS A 438 -19.07 8.72 -5.82
CA LYS A 438 -18.44 8.51 -7.12
C LYS A 438 -18.73 7.05 -7.52
N PRO A 439 -19.33 6.78 -8.68
CA PRO A 439 -19.95 5.48 -8.94
C PRO A 439 -18.91 4.35 -8.94
N ALA A 440 -19.18 3.31 -8.14
CA ALA A 440 -18.70 1.97 -8.42
C ALA A 440 -19.56 1.43 -9.60
N ALA A 441 -18.89 0.92 -10.63
CA ALA A 441 -19.56 0.39 -11.81
C ALA A 441 -20.37 -0.88 -11.42
N ASP A 442 -21.63 -0.88 -11.87
CA ASP A 442 -22.60 -1.98 -11.99
C ASP A 442 -22.40 -3.26 -11.17
N ALA A 443 -23.16 -3.41 -10.08
CA ALA A 443 -23.43 -4.69 -9.43
C ALA A 443 -24.80 -5.24 -9.86
N PRO A 444 -24.93 -6.54 -10.19
CA PRO A 444 -26.23 -7.17 -10.50
C PRO A 444 -27.07 -7.39 -9.23
N PRO A 445 -28.41 -7.55 -9.35
CA PRO A 445 -29.33 -7.53 -8.21
C PRO A 445 -29.19 -8.75 -7.32
N SER A 446 -29.19 -8.49 -6.02
CA SER A 446 -29.12 -9.47 -4.95
C SER A 446 -30.40 -10.26 -4.78
N SER A 447 -30.31 -11.59 -4.69
CA SER A 447 -31.31 -12.49 -4.15
C SER A 447 -31.31 -12.50 -2.62
N GLU A 448 -32.47 -12.69 -2.05
CA GLU A 448 -32.91 -12.63 -0.65
C GLU A 448 -32.06 -13.47 0.33
N PRO A 449 -31.91 -13.07 1.59
CA PRO A 449 -31.03 -13.73 2.54
C PRO A 449 -31.72 -14.81 3.36
N GLU A 450 -31.10 -15.98 3.40
CA GLU A 450 -31.38 -17.03 4.37
C GLU A 450 -30.63 -16.75 5.68
N ALA A 451 -31.25 -17.03 6.82
CA ALA A 451 -30.82 -16.64 8.16
C ALA A 451 -29.49 -17.26 8.60
N PRO A 452 -28.74 -16.61 9.51
CA PRO A 452 -27.36 -16.97 9.80
C PRO A 452 -27.25 -18.14 10.79
N ASP A 453 -26.45 -19.12 10.42
CA ASP A 453 -25.88 -20.07 11.37
C ASP A 453 -24.55 -19.48 11.91
N THR A 454 -24.49 -19.36 13.22
CA THR A 454 -23.41 -18.75 13.96
C THR A 454 -22.23 -19.71 14.07
N THR A 455 -21.18 -19.50 13.30
CA THR A 455 -19.76 -19.73 13.68
C THR A 455 -18.84 -19.42 12.51
N SER A 456 -18.44 -18.18 12.37
CA SER A 456 -17.25 -17.79 11.59
C SER A 456 -16.31 -16.99 12.47
N PRO A 457 -15.02 -17.34 12.57
CA PRO A 457 -14.06 -16.54 13.28
C PRO A 457 -13.66 -15.35 12.41
N SER A 458 -14.40 -14.27 12.56
CA SER A 458 -13.97 -12.96 12.06
C SER A 458 -12.84 -12.45 12.93
N GLY A 459 -11.69 -12.17 12.31
CA GLY A 459 -10.55 -11.55 12.94
C GLY A 459 -9.63 -12.56 13.62
N ILE A 460 -8.43 -12.69 13.09
CA ILE A 460 -7.32 -13.31 13.82
C ILE A 460 -7.21 -12.56 15.14
N PRO A 461 -7.38 -13.23 16.30
CA PRO A 461 -7.20 -12.56 17.58
C PRO A 461 -5.77 -12.07 17.65
N GLN A 462 -5.56 -10.77 17.69
CA GLN A 462 -4.33 -10.24 18.27
C GLN A 462 -4.25 -10.83 19.68
N PRO A 463 -3.11 -11.40 20.10
CA PRO A 463 -2.97 -11.88 21.47
C PRO A 463 -3.28 -10.69 22.40
N LYS A 464 -4.36 -10.82 23.18
CA LYS A 464 -4.74 -9.83 24.20
C LYS A 464 -3.56 -9.71 25.15
N GLY A 465 -2.89 -8.58 25.14
CA GLY A 465 -1.79 -8.28 26.04
C GLY A 465 -0.40 -8.27 25.42
N ALA A 466 -0.26 -8.18 24.11
CA ALA A 466 1.03 -7.77 23.55
C ALA A 466 1.31 -6.35 24.09
N PRO A 467 2.40 -6.13 24.87
CA PRO A 467 2.82 -4.79 25.21
C PRO A 467 3.03 -4.03 23.90
N SER A 468 2.66 -2.72 23.89
CA SER A 468 2.98 -1.82 22.78
C SER A 468 4.42 -2.11 22.35
N GLU A 469 4.61 -2.58 21.09
CA GLU A 469 5.93 -2.97 20.61
C GLU A 469 6.91 -1.86 20.91
N PRO A 470 8.02 -2.15 21.62
CA PRO A 470 9.06 -1.14 21.81
C PRO A 470 9.50 -0.72 20.42
N SER A 471 9.46 0.59 20.14
CA SER A 471 9.97 1.14 18.90
C SER A 471 11.47 0.80 18.78
N CYS A 472 11.78 -0.14 17.93
CA CYS A 472 13.18 -0.41 17.58
C CYS A 472 13.75 0.71 16.73
#